data_94426fd16c409fa5630e026480048649
#
_entry.id   94426fd16c409fa5630e026480048649
#
_cell.length_a   1.000
_cell.length_b   1.000
_cell.length_c   1.000
_cell.angle_alpha   90.00
_cell.angle_beta   90.00
_cell.angle_gamma   90.00
#
_symmetry.space_group_name_H-M   'P 1'
#
loop_
_entity.id
_entity.type
_entity.pdbx_description
1 polymer ?
#
loop_
_entity_poly.entity_id
_entity_poly.type
_entity_poly.pdbx_seq_one_letter_code
_entity_poly.pdbx_strand_id
1 'polypeptide(L)'
;MKIRVTKRDVIWGYFSIFFQTASGVIVLPFILSMLSSEEVGFNYLMLTVGTIVSLFDVSFSPMFGRNISYLFSGVQVLKKEGVIECDSDTVNYHLVATMLGVAKLVYRRISVTALILLLTVGTVYIYKVTDGFTNVDNALFLWIIFSLSSFFNIYFAYFNALLTGSGQIKEEKKAILSSRIAYIILSISLLYCGLGLMSVCLANLISPFLGRYISYRYFFTQDLLDHIKGEQITKAEIIDTFKILWFNTRKLCISTIGSYCINNFGMFLAGLFLS
;
A
#
# COMPACT_ATOMS: atom_id res chain seq x y z
N MET A 1 9.65 -6.01 -25.01
CA MET A 1 10.32 -6.83 -23.96
C MET A 1 9.28 -7.83 -23.42
N LYS A 2 9.50 -9.16 -23.58
CA LYS A 2 8.54 -10.17 -23.08
C LYS A 2 8.79 -10.40 -21.59
N ILE A 3 7.81 -10.07 -20.75
CA ILE A 3 7.85 -10.34 -19.31
C ILE A 3 7.79 -11.86 -19.10
N ARG A 4 8.83 -12.46 -18.52
CA ARG A 4 8.89 -13.90 -18.19
C ARG A 4 9.09 -14.08 -16.70
N VAL A 5 8.12 -14.70 -16.05
CA VAL A 5 8.22 -15.10 -14.65
C VAL A 5 9.23 -16.25 -14.52
N THR A 6 10.20 -16.10 -13.66
CA THR A 6 11.26 -17.09 -13.41
C THR A 6 11.00 -17.87 -12.11
N LYS A 7 11.63 -19.04 -11.95
CA LYS A 7 11.58 -19.79 -10.69
C LYS A 7 12.06 -18.95 -9.49
N ARG A 8 12.99 -18.03 -9.71
CA ARG A 8 13.49 -17.11 -8.67
C ARG A 8 12.41 -16.13 -8.22
N ASP A 9 11.56 -15.64 -9.12
CA ASP A 9 10.45 -14.73 -8.77
C ASP A 9 9.44 -15.43 -7.87
N VAL A 10 9.16 -16.71 -8.16
CA VAL A 10 8.26 -17.54 -7.36
C VAL A 10 8.82 -17.77 -5.95
N ILE A 11 10.10 -18.12 -5.84
CA ILE A 11 10.77 -18.34 -4.54
C ILE A 11 10.73 -17.04 -3.70
N TRP A 12 11.11 -15.91 -4.28
CA TRP A 12 11.05 -14.61 -3.60
C TRP A 12 9.61 -14.22 -3.23
N GLY A 13 8.63 -14.63 -4.05
CA GLY A 13 7.21 -14.49 -3.76
C GLY A 13 6.81 -15.20 -2.47
N TYR A 14 7.15 -16.48 -2.35
CA TYR A 14 6.85 -17.26 -1.13
C TYR A 14 7.55 -16.69 0.11
N PHE A 15 8.83 -16.33 0.01
CA PHE A 15 9.54 -15.66 1.12
C PHE A 15 8.87 -14.35 1.54
N SER A 16 8.48 -13.52 0.58
CA SER A 16 7.80 -12.25 0.87
C SER A 16 6.46 -12.47 1.58
N ILE A 17 5.63 -13.40 1.11
CA ILE A 17 4.34 -13.72 1.73
C ILE A 17 4.55 -14.28 3.13
N PHE A 18 5.50 -15.22 3.30
CA PHE A 18 5.83 -15.77 4.61
C PHE A 18 6.20 -14.67 5.60
N PHE A 19 7.14 -13.78 5.26
CA PHE A 19 7.55 -12.69 6.15
C PHE A 19 6.47 -11.61 6.36
N GLN A 20 5.59 -11.39 5.39
CA GLN A 20 4.42 -10.53 5.59
C GLN A 20 3.52 -11.04 6.71
N THR A 21 3.22 -12.34 6.70
CA THR A 21 2.39 -12.98 7.73
C THR A 21 3.18 -13.17 9.02
N ALA A 22 4.40 -13.71 8.92
CA ALA A 22 5.24 -14.01 10.07
C ALA A 22 5.68 -12.75 10.85
N SER A 23 5.78 -11.58 10.22
CA SER A 23 6.20 -10.36 10.91
C SER A 23 5.30 -10.00 12.10
N GLY A 24 3.98 -10.13 11.93
CA GLY A 24 3.02 -9.93 13.02
C GLY A 24 3.16 -10.99 14.11
N VAL A 25 3.29 -12.25 13.71
CA VAL A 25 3.44 -13.38 14.64
C VAL A 25 4.74 -13.31 15.44
N ILE A 26 5.85 -12.87 14.81
CA ILE A 26 7.16 -12.72 15.48
C ILE A 26 7.13 -11.59 16.50
N VAL A 27 6.50 -10.46 16.19
CA VAL A 27 6.45 -9.29 17.10
C VAL A 27 5.40 -9.48 18.21
N LEU A 28 4.37 -10.29 17.98
CA LEU A 28 3.25 -10.49 18.91
C LEU A 28 3.67 -10.93 20.32
N PRO A 29 4.56 -11.92 20.54
CA PRO A 29 5.01 -12.30 21.89
C PRO A 29 5.64 -11.13 22.67
N PHE A 30 6.40 -10.28 21.99
CA PHE A 30 7.01 -9.09 22.59
C PHE A 30 5.94 -8.05 22.96
N ILE A 31 4.97 -7.82 22.08
CA ILE A 31 3.81 -6.95 22.36
C ILE A 31 3.08 -7.46 23.60
N LEU A 32 2.73 -8.75 23.65
CA LEU A 32 1.96 -9.32 24.76
C LEU A 32 2.75 -9.38 26.09
N SER A 33 4.08 -9.43 26.05
CA SER A 33 4.90 -9.49 27.25
C SER A 33 5.33 -8.13 27.80
N MET A 34 5.33 -7.09 26.95
CA MET A 34 5.91 -5.79 27.29
C MET A 34 4.89 -4.63 27.31
N LEU A 35 3.70 -4.82 26.76
CA LEU A 35 2.63 -3.83 26.73
C LEU A 35 1.52 -4.17 27.74
N SER A 36 0.80 -3.15 28.21
CA SER A 36 -0.41 -3.34 29.01
C SER A 36 -1.54 -3.93 28.17
N SER A 37 -2.56 -4.50 28.82
CA SER A 37 -3.76 -5.03 28.14
C SER A 37 -4.47 -3.97 27.30
N GLU A 38 -4.50 -2.74 27.82
CA GLU A 38 -5.12 -1.57 27.17
C GLU A 38 -4.34 -1.15 25.93
N GLU A 39 -3.01 -1.12 25.99
CA GLU A 39 -2.13 -0.82 24.83
C GLU A 39 -2.27 -1.91 23.75
N VAL A 40 -2.34 -3.17 24.14
CA VAL A 40 -2.55 -4.29 23.22
C VAL A 40 -3.92 -4.15 22.53
N GLY A 41 -4.97 -3.87 23.30
CA GLY A 41 -6.33 -3.62 22.78
C GLY A 41 -6.33 -2.45 21.79
N PHE A 42 -5.69 -1.34 22.14
CA PHE A 42 -5.58 -0.17 21.28
C PHE A 42 -4.81 -0.45 19.98
N ASN A 43 -3.73 -1.24 20.05
CA ASN A 43 -2.99 -1.69 18.87
C ASN A 43 -3.90 -2.49 17.91
N TYR A 44 -4.70 -3.43 18.42
CA TYR A 44 -5.64 -4.18 17.60
C TYR A 44 -6.73 -3.33 16.97
N LEU A 45 -7.25 -2.31 17.69
CA LEU A 45 -8.18 -1.34 17.12
C LEU A 45 -7.56 -0.57 15.96
N MET A 46 -6.32 -0.08 16.11
CA MET A 46 -5.59 0.59 15.03
C MET A 46 -5.39 -0.33 13.81
N LEU A 47 -4.98 -1.58 14.03
CA LEU A 47 -4.82 -2.55 12.96
C LEU A 47 -6.14 -2.83 12.23
N THR A 48 -7.25 -2.95 12.95
CA THR A 48 -8.58 -3.15 12.37
C THR A 48 -8.98 -1.99 11.46
N VAL A 49 -8.81 -0.76 11.93
CA VAL A 49 -9.04 0.43 11.09
C VAL A 49 -8.08 0.45 9.90
N GLY A 50 -6.82 0.05 10.08
CA GLY A 50 -5.84 -0.06 9.00
C GLY A 50 -6.25 -1.03 7.89
N THR A 51 -6.94 -2.12 8.21
CA THR A 51 -7.47 -3.04 7.17
C THR A 51 -8.54 -2.37 6.32
N ILE A 52 -9.42 -1.57 6.91
CA ILE A 52 -10.43 -0.79 6.16
C ILE A 52 -9.75 0.22 5.24
N VAL A 53 -8.73 0.90 5.74
CA VAL A 53 -7.95 1.87 4.96
C VAL A 53 -7.24 1.22 3.77
N SER A 54 -6.77 -0.01 3.91
CA SER A 54 -6.12 -0.75 2.83
C SER A 54 -7.03 -1.05 1.63
N LEU A 55 -8.35 -1.07 1.81
CA LEU A 55 -9.32 -1.27 0.73
C LEU A 55 -9.24 -0.21 -0.36
N PHE A 56 -8.78 1.01 -0.01
CA PHE A 56 -8.60 2.08 -1.00
C PHE A 56 -7.55 1.73 -2.06
N ASP A 57 -6.56 0.89 -1.74
CA ASP A 57 -5.51 0.49 -2.69
C ASP A 57 -5.83 -0.82 -3.44
N VAL A 58 -6.54 -1.75 -2.81
CA VAL A 58 -6.74 -3.12 -3.33
C VAL A 58 -7.26 -3.17 -4.76
N SER A 59 -8.08 -2.20 -5.17
CA SER A 59 -8.67 -2.15 -6.51
C SER A 59 -7.78 -1.42 -7.52
N PHE A 60 -7.01 -0.43 -7.09
CA PHE A 60 -6.17 0.37 -7.97
C PHE A 60 -4.86 -0.33 -8.32
N SER A 61 -4.20 -0.94 -7.35
CA SER A 61 -2.87 -1.55 -7.53
C SER A 61 -2.84 -2.62 -8.63
N PRO A 62 -3.76 -3.60 -8.72
CA PRO A 62 -3.77 -4.59 -9.79
C PRO A 62 -4.03 -3.98 -11.17
N MET A 63 -4.91 -2.97 -11.24
CA MET A 63 -5.22 -2.28 -12.50
C MET A 63 -4.03 -1.49 -13.01
N PHE A 64 -3.31 -0.79 -12.12
CA PHE A 64 -2.09 -0.11 -12.47
C PHE A 64 -1.02 -1.10 -12.95
N GLY A 65 -0.75 -2.16 -12.21
CA GLY A 65 0.22 -3.20 -12.58
C GLY A 65 -0.07 -3.78 -13.96
N ARG A 66 -1.34 -4.11 -14.24
CA ARG A 66 -1.74 -4.63 -15.56
C ARG A 66 -1.48 -3.63 -16.69
N ASN A 67 -1.87 -2.36 -16.51
CA ASN A 67 -1.67 -1.36 -17.56
C ASN A 67 -0.18 -1.05 -17.77
N ILE A 68 0.62 -0.97 -16.72
CA ILE A 68 2.08 -0.86 -16.82
C ILE A 68 2.66 -2.06 -17.60
N SER A 69 2.19 -3.28 -17.32
CA SER A 69 2.63 -4.48 -18.05
C SER A 69 2.32 -4.39 -19.55
N TYR A 70 1.17 -3.85 -19.93
CA TYR A 70 0.84 -3.62 -21.35
C TYR A 70 1.79 -2.63 -22.01
N LEU A 71 2.15 -1.54 -21.34
CA LEU A 71 3.08 -0.55 -21.87
C LEU A 71 4.47 -1.13 -22.09
N PHE A 72 4.98 -1.90 -21.13
CA PHE A 72 6.29 -2.57 -21.28
C PHE A 72 6.25 -3.74 -22.28
N SER A 73 5.06 -4.21 -22.67
CA SER A 73 4.87 -5.22 -23.74
C SER A 73 4.72 -4.62 -25.14
N GLY A 74 4.76 -3.29 -25.29
CA GLY A 74 4.72 -2.62 -26.60
C GLY A 74 3.37 -2.05 -27.00
N VAL A 75 2.41 -1.95 -26.08
CA VAL A 75 1.13 -1.31 -26.34
C VAL A 75 1.31 0.20 -26.52
N GLN A 76 0.81 0.72 -27.63
CA GLN A 76 0.94 2.14 -27.99
C GLN A 76 -0.27 2.99 -27.55
N VAL A 77 -1.44 2.39 -27.38
CA VAL A 77 -2.67 3.10 -27.01
C VAL A 77 -3.46 2.28 -25.99
N LEU A 78 -3.84 2.90 -24.87
CA LEU A 78 -4.74 2.30 -23.88
C LEU A 78 -6.20 2.46 -24.32
N LYS A 79 -6.97 1.37 -24.28
CA LYS A 79 -8.40 1.35 -24.63
C LYS A 79 -9.24 1.13 -23.37
N LYS A 80 -10.44 1.74 -23.31
CA LYS A 80 -11.43 1.50 -22.24
C LYS A 80 -11.98 0.07 -22.29
N GLU A 81 -12.27 -0.42 -23.49
CA GLU A 81 -12.83 -1.73 -23.77
C GLU A 81 -12.19 -2.32 -25.02
N GLY A 82 -12.27 -3.63 -25.16
CA GLY A 82 -11.73 -4.36 -26.31
C GLY A 82 -10.33 -4.94 -26.08
N VAL A 83 -9.81 -5.58 -27.11
CA VAL A 83 -8.48 -6.19 -27.10
C VAL A 83 -7.44 -5.08 -27.32
N ILE A 84 -6.42 -5.07 -26.48
CA ILE A 84 -5.26 -4.21 -26.62
C ILE A 84 -4.26 -4.94 -27.51
N GLU A 85 -4.02 -4.40 -28.69
CA GLU A 85 -3.07 -4.96 -29.65
C GLU A 85 -1.66 -4.50 -29.30
N CYS A 86 -0.70 -5.41 -29.33
CA CYS A 86 0.72 -5.09 -29.18
C CYS A 86 1.28 -4.81 -30.57
N ASP A 87 1.28 -3.54 -30.98
CA ASP A 87 1.63 -3.13 -32.34
C ASP A 87 3.15 -2.96 -32.56
N SER A 88 3.93 -2.97 -31.48
CA SER A 88 5.39 -2.78 -31.59
C SER A 88 6.16 -3.53 -30.50
N ASP A 89 7.43 -3.83 -30.78
CA ASP A 89 8.37 -4.35 -29.78
C ASP A 89 9.03 -3.22 -28.93
N THR A 90 8.67 -1.95 -29.19
CA THR A 90 9.22 -0.78 -28.50
C THR A 90 8.30 -0.29 -27.39
N VAL A 91 8.89 0.09 -26.26
CA VAL A 91 8.15 0.66 -25.12
C VAL A 91 7.76 2.10 -25.46
N ASN A 92 6.51 2.46 -25.21
CA ASN A 92 6.04 3.84 -25.33
C ASN A 92 6.33 4.62 -24.04
N TYR A 93 7.50 5.28 -23.99
CA TYR A 93 7.96 6.02 -22.82
C TYR A 93 7.08 7.23 -22.48
N HIS A 94 6.49 7.89 -23.48
CA HIS A 94 5.53 8.98 -23.27
C HIS A 94 4.32 8.49 -22.47
N LEU A 95 3.76 7.34 -22.85
CA LEU A 95 2.62 6.76 -22.15
C LEU A 95 2.99 6.20 -20.76
N VAL A 96 4.22 5.67 -20.60
CA VAL A 96 4.76 5.29 -19.28
C VAL A 96 4.87 6.51 -18.38
N ALA A 97 5.39 7.63 -18.87
CA ALA A 97 5.52 8.86 -18.12
C ALA A 97 4.13 9.44 -17.75
N THR A 98 3.15 9.40 -18.68
CA THR A 98 1.75 9.77 -18.41
C THR A 98 1.14 8.89 -17.33
N MET A 99 1.34 7.58 -17.38
CA MET A 99 0.88 6.64 -16.33
C MET A 99 1.51 6.91 -14.97
N LEU A 100 2.77 7.30 -14.91
CA LEU A 100 3.40 7.76 -13.65
C LEU A 100 2.73 9.02 -13.10
N GLY A 101 2.37 9.97 -13.98
CA GLY A 101 1.60 11.16 -13.63
C GLY A 101 0.23 10.79 -13.03
N VAL A 102 -0.48 9.86 -13.68
CA VAL A 102 -1.78 9.33 -13.18
C VAL A 102 -1.60 8.64 -11.85
N ALA A 103 -0.59 7.78 -11.67
CA ALA A 103 -0.31 7.10 -10.41
C ALA A 103 -0.13 8.11 -9.26
N LYS A 104 0.75 9.08 -9.43
CA LYS A 104 1.00 10.13 -8.42
C LYS A 104 -0.27 10.92 -8.09
N LEU A 105 -1.10 11.26 -9.09
CA LEU A 105 -2.35 11.98 -8.89
C LEU A 105 -3.37 11.16 -8.10
N VAL A 106 -3.58 9.91 -8.50
CA VAL A 106 -4.56 9.00 -7.88
C VAL A 106 -4.16 8.70 -6.45
N TYR A 107 -2.94 8.21 -6.23
CA TYR A 107 -2.49 7.79 -4.90
C TYR A 107 -2.37 8.97 -3.94
N ARG A 108 -2.03 10.17 -4.42
CA ARG A 108 -2.09 11.38 -3.60
C ARG A 108 -3.52 11.70 -3.16
N ARG A 109 -4.50 11.61 -4.06
CA ARG A 109 -5.91 11.87 -3.71
C ARG A 109 -6.45 10.84 -2.74
N ILE A 110 -6.20 9.56 -3.00
CA ILE A 110 -6.65 8.46 -2.13
C ILE A 110 -6.03 8.59 -0.74
N SER A 111 -4.72 8.82 -0.63
CA SER A 111 -4.04 8.92 0.66
C SER A 111 -4.50 10.15 1.47
N VAL A 112 -4.72 11.29 0.81
CA VAL A 112 -5.27 12.48 1.48
C VAL A 112 -6.71 12.24 1.95
N THR A 113 -7.55 11.63 1.13
CA THR A 113 -8.93 11.27 1.52
C THR A 113 -8.93 10.29 2.69
N ALA A 114 -8.08 9.26 2.66
CA ALA A 114 -7.93 8.31 3.75
C ALA A 114 -7.46 9.00 5.05
N LEU A 115 -6.49 9.92 4.95
CA LEU A 115 -6.01 10.69 6.10
C LEU A 115 -7.12 11.56 6.70
N ILE A 116 -7.88 12.26 5.88
CA ILE A 116 -9.02 13.08 6.35
C ILE A 116 -10.05 12.19 7.05
N LEU A 117 -10.41 11.04 6.47
CA LEU A 117 -11.35 10.10 7.09
C LEU A 117 -10.81 9.52 8.41
N LEU A 118 -9.52 9.20 8.50
CA LEU A 118 -8.90 8.76 9.75
C LEU A 118 -8.93 9.83 10.82
N LEU A 119 -8.55 11.06 10.47
CA LEU A 119 -8.50 12.17 11.43
C LEU A 119 -9.88 12.72 11.83
N THR A 120 -10.93 12.43 11.06
CA THR A 120 -12.31 12.82 11.39
C THR A 120 -13.11 11.65 11.93
N VAL A 121 -13.65 10.81 11.05
CA VAL A 121 -14.51 9.68 11.42
C VAL A 121 -13.76 8.66 12.29
N GLY A 122 -12.50 8.35 11.92
CA GLY A 122 -11.65 7.43 12.68
C GLY A 122 -11.38 7.93 14.10
N THR A 123 -11.07 9.22 14.26
CA THR A 123 -10.85 9.83 15.58
C THR A 123 -12.10 9.78 16.45
N VAL A 124 -13.28 10.07 15.88
CA VAL A 124 -14.56 9.97 16.63
C VAL A 124 -14.85 8.53 17.06
N TYR A 125 -14.57 7.56 16.17
CA TYR A 125 -14.73 6.15 16.49
C TYR A 125 -13.81 5.71 17.64
N ILE A 126 -12.51 6.00 17.52
CA ILE A 126 -11.51 5.64 18.54
C ILE A 126 -11.84 6.36 19.86
N TYR A 127 -12.20 7.64 19.84
CA TYR A 127 -12.60 8.41 21.04
C TYR A 127 -13.74 7.72 21.80
N LYS A 128 -14.77 7.23 21.08
CA LYS A 128 -15.91 6.51 21.70
C LYS A 128 -15.51 5.16 22.28
N VAL A 129 -14.66 4.40 21.56
CA VAL A 129 -14.27 3.04 21.98
C VAL A 129 -13.24 3.06 23.11
N THR A 130 -12.47 4.15 23.26
CA THR A 130 -11.45 4.29 24.31
C THR A 130 -11.87 5.24 25.45
N ASP A 131 -13.16 5.49 25.62
CA ASP A 131 -13.68 6.40 26.64
C ASP A 131 -12.92 7.73 26.74
N GLY A 132 -12.71 8.37 25.57
CA GLY A 132 -12.06 9.67 25.51
C GLY A 132 -10.53 9.64 25.52
N PHE A 133 -9.91 8.57 25.02
CA PHE A 133 -8.46 8.36 25.02
C PHE A 133 -7.83 8.22 26.42
N THR A 134 -8.61 7.83 27.43
CA THR A 134 -8.13 7.76 28.82
C THR A 134 -7.42 6.45 29.14
N ASN A 135 -7.70 5.38 28.39
CA ASN A 135 -7.24 4.02 28.71
C ASN A 135 -5.77 3.76 28.34
N VAL A 136 -5.16 4.59 27.50
CA VAL A 136 -3.76 4.43 27.04
C VAL A 136 -3.07 5.78 27.08
N ASP A 137 -1.86 5.79 27.62
CA ASP A 137 -1.03 7.00 27.66
C ASP A 137 -0.71 7.50 26.25
N ASN A 138 -0.93 8.79 26.02
CA ASN A 138 -0.70 9.43 24.73
C ASN A 138 -1.48 8.80 23.55
N ALA A 139 -2.64 8.17 23.80
CA ALA A 139 -3.43 7.47 22.78
C ALA A 139 -3.75 8.32 21.55
N LEU A 140 -4.07 9.61 21.72
CA LEU A 140 -4.30 10.54 20.60
C LEU A 140 -3.03 10.72 19.74
N PHE A 141 -1.86 10.82 20.37
CA PHE A 141 -0.60 10.97 19.64
C PHE A 141 -0.23 9.71 18.86
N LEU A 142 -0.44 8.54 19.47
CA LEU A 142 -0.28 7.24 18.81
C LEU A 142 -1.20 7.10 17.60
N TRP A 143 -2.47 7.54 17.75
CA TRP A 143 -3.44 7.55 16.66
C TRP A 143 -3.02 8.45 15.49
N ILE A 144 -2.48 9.64 15.78
CA ILE A 144 -1.98 10.55 14.76
C ILE A 144 -0.78 9.93 14.01
N ILE A 145 0.18 9.30 14.72
CA ILE A 145 1.31 8.61 14.10
C ILE A 145 0.82 7.46 13.23
N PHE A 146 -0.13 6.67 13.70
CA PHE A 146 -0.73 5.59 12.92
C PHE A 146 -1.44 6.11 11.66
N SER A 147 -2.20 7.21 11.77
CA SER A 147 -2.88 7.85 10.65
C SER A 147 -1.88 8.36 9.60
N LEU A 148 -0.77 8.94 10.05
CA LEU A 148 0.31 9.39 9.19
C LEU A 148 1.04 8.21 8.51
N SER A 149 1.28 7.14 9.25
CA SER A 149 1.82 5.89 8.71
C SER A 149 0.93 5.33 7.60
N SER A 150 -0.37 5.27 7.83
CA SER A 150 -1.38 4.81 6.86
C SER A 150 -1.39 5.69 5.61
N PHE A 151 -1.30 7.01 5.77
CA PHE A 151 -1.16 7.95 4.65
C PHE A 151 0.05 7.62 3.78
N PHE A 152 1.24 7.51 4.35
CA PHE A 152 2.45 7.22 3.58
C PHE A 152 2.43 5.83 2.96
N ASN A 153 1.86 4.84 3.63
CA ASN A 153 1.72 3.50 3.07
C ASN A 153 0.89 3.51 1.79
N ILE A 154 -0.26 4.20 1.78
CA ILE A 154 -1.09 4.34 0.58
C ILE A 154 -0.40 5.23 -0.45
N TYR A 155 0.13 6.38 -0.04
CA TYR A 155 0.75 7.33 -0.95
C TYR A 155 1.84 6.70 -1.83
N PHE A 156 2.64 5.81 -1.28
CA PHE A 156 3.71 5.13 -1.99
C PHE A 156 3.34 3.74 -2.54
N ALA A 157 2.10 3.28 -2.38
CA ALA A 157 1.72 1.92 -2.79
C ALA A 157 1.87 1.67 -4.30
N TYR A 158 1.77 2.73 -5.14
CA TYR A 158 1.95 2.60 -6.59
C TYR A 158 3.32 2.03 -7.02
N PHE A 159 4.37 2.14 -6.20
CA PHE A 159 5.67 1.55 -6.51
C PHE A 159 5.62 0.03 -6.66
N ASN A 160 4.78 -0.66 -5.88
CA ASN A 160 4.59 -2.10 -6.01
C ASN A 160 3.99 -2.44 -7.38
N ALA A 161 2.95 -1.70 -7.79
CA ALA A 161 2.30 -1.89 -9.08
C ALA A 161 3.25 -1.57 -10.26
N LEU A 162 4.13 -0.57 -10.12
CA LEU A 162 5.14 -0.24 -11.12
C LEU A 162 6.15 -1.37 -11.31
N LEU A 163 6.71 -1.90 -10.21
CA LEU A 163 7.68 -2.99 -10.26
C LEU A 163 7.07 -4.28 -10.80
N THR A 164 5.88 -4.65 -10.30
CA THR A 164 5.18 -5.84 -10.78
C THR A 164 4.82 -5.71 -12.26
N GLY A 165 4.30 -4.55 -12.67
CA GLY A 165 3.90 -4.29 -14.04
C GLY A 165 5.08 -4.22 -15.02
N SER A 166 6.24 -3.74 -14.61
CA SER A 166 7.47 -3.76 -15.42
C SER A 166 8.16 -5.13 -15.49
N GLY A 167 7.61 -6.15 -14.82
CA GLY A 167 8.18 -7.49 -14.77
C GLY A 167 9.30 -7.68 -13.72
N GLN A 168 9.53 -6.68 -12.87
CA GLN A 168 10.53 -6.71 -11.79
C GLN A 168 9.93 -7.30 -10.50
N ILE A 169 9.29 -8.47 -10.62
CA ILE A 169 8.57 -9.13 -9.51
C ILE A 169 9.51 -9.43 -8.35
N LYS A 170 10.69 -9.96 -8.62
CA LYS A 170 11.70 -10.27 -7.60
C LYS A 170 12.11 -9.03 -6.82
N GLU A 171 12.32 -7.91 -7.49
CA GLU A 171 12.74 -6.64 -6.90
C GLU A 171 11.63 -6.07 -6.01
N GLU A 172 10.37 -6.17 -6.43
CA GLU A 172 9.19 -5.81 -5.62
C GLU A 172 9.14 -6.69 -4.35
N LYS A 173 9.33 -8.01 -4.47
CA LYS A 173 9.33 -8.91 -3.33
C LYS A 173 10.48 -8.64 -2.36
N LYS A 174 11.66 -8.29 -2.85
CA LYS A 174 12.79 -7.87 -2.01
C LYS A 174 12.49 -6.58 -1.26
N ALA A 175 11.89 -5.59 -1.90
CA ALA A 175 11.53 -4.33 -1.26
C ALA A 175 10.53 -4.54 -0.11
N ILE A 176 9.51 -5.38 -0.34
CA ILE A 176 8.54 -5.75 0.69
C ILE A 176 9.23 -6.48 1.85
N LEU A 177 10.06 -7.49 1.55
CA LEU A 177 10.77 -8.26 2.55
C LEU A 177 11.68 -7.37 3.41
N SER A 178 12.44 -6.47 2.79
CA SER A 178 13.32 -5.53 3.51
C SER A 178 12.53 -4.62 4.45
N SER A 179 11.36 -4.13 4.01
CA SER A 179 10.46 -3.35 4.85
C SER A 179 9.95 -4.17 6.05
N ARG A 180 9.59 -5.45 5.85
CA ARG A 180 9.10 -6.31 6.94
C ARG A 180 10.18 -6.68 7.94
N ILE A 181 11.40 -6.94 7.48
CA ILE A 181 12.56 -7.17 8.35
C ILE A 181 12.86 -5.90 9.17
N ALA A 182 12.86 -4.74 8.54
CA ALA A 182 13.06 -3.47 9.23
C ALA A 182 11.97 -3.22 10.29
N TYR A 183 10.70 -3.53 9.98
CA TYR A 183 9.60 -3.46 10.94
C TYR A 183 9.85 -4.34 12.18
N ILE A 184 10.24 -5.61 11.99
CA ILE A 184 10.53 -6.53 13.09
C ILE A 184 11.66 -5.98 13.96
N ILE A 185 12.79 -5.60 13.34
CA ILE A 185 13.96 -5.11 14.07
C ILE A 185 13.63 -3.83 14.83
N LEU A 186 12.98 -2.85 14.18
CA LEU A 186 12.61 -1.59 14.80
C LEU A 186 11.61 -1.79 15.95
N SER A 187 10.54 -2.59 15.73
CA SER A 187 9.54 -2.84 16.76
C SER A 187 10.17 -3.44 18.00
N ILE A 188 10.97 -4.51 17.84
CA ILE A 188 11.58 -5.21 18.97
C ILE A 188 12.61 -4.31 19.66
N SER A 189 13.49 -3.64 18.91
CA SER A 189 14.52 -2.77 19.50
C SER A 189 13.91 -1.61 20.29
N LEU A 190 12.87 -0.96 19.74
CA LEU A 190 12.21 0.16 20.40
C LEU A 190 11.36 -0.29 21.62
N LEU A 191 10.78 -1.51 21.58
CA LEU A 191 10.11 -2.10 22.73
C LEU A 191 11.09 -2.32 23.88
N TYR A 192 12.28 -2.88 23.62
CA TYR A 192 13.34 -3.02 24.63
C TYR A 192 13.86 -1.68 25.18
N CYS A 193 13.76 -0.60 24.39
CA CYS A 193 14.06 0.76 24.87
C CYS A 193 12.94 1.34 25.77
N GLY A 194 11.87 0.61 26.03
CA GLY A 194 10.78 1.04 26.93
C GLY A 194 9.80 2.04 26.34
N LEU A 195 9.74 2.17 25.00
CA LEU A 195 8.83 3.11 24.34
C LEU A 195 7.36 2.63 24.27
N GLY A 196 7.01 1.47 24.86
CA GLY A 196 5.67 0.96 24.88
C GLY A 196 5.05 0.81 23.48
N LEU A 197 3.78 1.09 23.32
CA LEU A 197 3.08 0.99 22.02
C LEU A 197 3.62 1.95 20.96
N MET A 198 4.29 3.04 21.35
CA MET A 198 4.97 3.94 20.43
C MET A 198 5.99 3.21 19.52
N SER A 199 6.63 2.15 20.03
CA SER A 199 7.59 1.32 19.30
C SER A 199 6.98 0.73 18.03
N VAL A 200 5.78 0.18 18.14
CA VAL A 200 5.05 -0.45 17.02
C VAL A 200 4.58 0.61 16.03
N CYS A 201 4.06 1.74 16.53
CA CYS A 201 3.61 2.85 15.69
C CYS A 201 4.76 3.47 14.88
N LEU A 202 5.91 3.71 15.51
CA LEU A 202 7.10 4.24 14.82
C LEU A 202 7.68 3.23 13.83
N ALA A 203 7.74 1.94 14.18
CA ALA A 203 8.19 0.91 13.27
C ALA A 203 7.27 0.81 12.03
N ASN A 204 5.96 0.91 12.20
CA ASN A 204 4.99 0.96 11.09
C ASN A 204 5.13 2.23 10.24
N LEU A 205 5.55 3.35 10.83
CA LEU A 205 5.78 4.59 10.08
C LEU A 205 7.10 4.52 9.29
N ILE A 206 8.19 4.05 9.90
CA ILE A 206 9.54 4.13 9.34
C ILE A 206 9.83 3.00 8.34
N SER A 207 9.46 1.76 8.66
CA SER A 207 9.84 0.59 7.87
C SER A 207 9.40 0.64 6.40
N PRO A 208 8.22 1.16 6.03
CA PRO A 208 7.82 1.28 4.62
C PRO A 208 8.72 2.20 3.80
N PHE A 209 9.33 3.22 4.40
CA PHE A 209 10.24 4.11 3.67
C PHE A 209 11.47 3.37 3.13
N LEU A 210 12.00 2.39 3.88
CA LEU A 210 13.09 1.56 3.39
C LEU A 210 12.66 0.76 2.16
N GLY A 211 11.51 0.10 2.21
CA GLY A 211 10.95 -0.63 1.08
C GLY A 211 10.72 0.28 -0.13
N ARG A 212 10.21 1.50 0.11
CA ARG A 212 9.95 2.49 -0.97
C ARG A 212 11.25 3.03 -1.58
N TYR A 213 12.27 3.27 -0.78
CA TYR A 213 13.59 3.65 -1.28
C TYR A 213 14.17 2.57 -2.20
N ILE A 214 14.08 1.31 -1.78
CA ILE A 214 14.52 0.16 -2.56
C ILE A 214 13.72 0.06 -3.86
N SER A 215 12.38 0.16 -3.80
CA SER A 215 11.49 0.14 -4.97
C SER A 215 11.81 1.27 -5.95
N TYR A 216 12.05 2.48 -5.43
CA TYR A 216 12.44 3.62 -6.25
C TYR A 216 13.75 3.35 -7.01
N ARG A 217 14.77 2.84 -6.33
CA ARG A 217 16.09 2.53 -6.92
C ARG A 217 16.01 1.47 -8.01
N TYR A 218 15.13 0.47 -7.86
CA TYR A 218 14.96 -0.58 -8.85
C TYR A 218 14.14 -0.12 -10.05
N PHE A 219 13.08 0.64 -9.83
CA PHE A 219 12.22 1.09 -10.93
C PHE A 219 12.85 2.23 -11.73
N PHE A 220 13.33 3.28 -11.07
CA PHE A 220 13.93 4.42 -11.73
C PHE A 220 15.42 4.19 -12.03
N THR A 221 15.69 3.32 -13.00
CA THR A 221 17.03 3.15 -13.57
C THR A 221 17.43 4.39 -14.36
N GLN A 222 18.74 4.63 -14.55
CA GLN A 222 19.23 5.78 -15.33
C GLN A 222 18.66 5.75 -16.76
N ASP A 223 18.64 4.59 -17.40
CA ASP A 223 18.07 4.38 -18.73
C ASP A 223 16.60 4.82 -18.81
N LEU A 224 15.76 4.37 -17.87
CA LEU A 224 14.35 4.78 -17.81
C LEU A 224 14.20 6.28 -17.56
N LEU A 225 15.01 6.85 -16.67
CA LEU A 225 14.97 8.28 -16.35
C LEU A 225 15.35 9.15 -17.56
N ASP A 226 16.34 8.73 -18.33
CA ASP A 226 16.80 9.48 -19.51
C ASP A 226 15.74 9.49 -20.63
N HIS A 227 15.02 8.38 -20.80
CA HIS A 227 13.89 8.32 -21.73
C HIS A 227 12.68 9.14 -21.26
N ILE A 228 12.36 9.14 -19.96
CA ILE A 228 11.18 9.85 -19.44
C ILE A 228 11.41 11.37 -19.29
N LYS A 229 12.64 11.80 -18.97
CA LYS A 229 12.95 13.24 -18.77
C LYS A 229 12.72 14.11 -20.02
N GLY A 230 12.81 13.51 -21.21
CA GLY A 230 12.53 14.19 -22.48
C GLY A 230 11.05 14.39 -22.81
N GLU A 231 10.15 13.69 -22.09
CA GLU A 231 8.73 13.65 -22.42
C GLU A 231 7.97 14.80 -21.76
N GLN A 232 7.32 15.62 -22.59
CA GLN A 232 6.43 16.69 -22.12
C GLN A 232 5.00 16.15 -21.96
N ILE A 233 4.56 15.98 -20.72
CA ILE A 233 3.24 15.45 -20.39
C ILE A 233 2.28 16.58 -20.03
N THR A 234 1.13 16.63 -20.68
CA THR A 234 0.09 17.60 -20.39
C THR A 234 -0.86 17.11 -19.29
N LYS A 235 -1.44 18.04 -18.55
CA LYS A 235 -2.48 17.70 -17.54
C LYS A 235 -3.71 17.06 -18.18
N ALA A 236 -4.03 17.40 -19.44
CA ALA A 236 -5.14 16.82 -20.17
C ALA A 236 -4.92 15.32 -20.42
N GLU A 237 -3.73 14.92 -20.88
CA GLU A 237 -3.36 13.52 -21.10
C GLU A 237 -3.44 12.68 -19.82
N ILE A 238 -2.97 13.24 -18.68
CA ILE A 238 -3.11 12.58 -17.37
C ILE A 238 -4.58 12.34 -17.03
N ILE A 239 -5.46 13.35 -17.24
CA ILE A 239 -6.87 13.23 -16.93
C ILE A 239 -7.56 12.22 -17.86
N ASP A 240 -7.26 12.21 -19.15
CA ASP A 240 -7.88 11.31 -20.10
C ASP A 240 -7.41 9.85 -19.87
N THR A 241 -6.13 9.64 -19.61
CA THR A 241 -5.63 8.32 -19.20
C THR A 241 -6.25 7.87 -17.88
N PHE A 242 -6.43 8.78 -16.91
CA PHE A 242 -7.16 8.46 -15.68
C PHE A 242 -8.61 8.02 -15.95
N LYS A 243 -9.34 8.67 -16.85
CA LYS A 243 -10.71 8.26 -17.21
C LYS A 243 -10.77 6.85 -17.77
N ILE A 244 -9.78 6.45 -18.58
CA ILE A 244 -9.66 5.09 -19.11
C ILE A 244 -9.46 4.07 -17.97
N LEU A 245 -8.52 4.36 -17.05
CA LEU A 245 -8.26 3.51 -15.89
C LEU A 245 -9.46 3.42 -14.95
N TRP A 246 -10.08 4.54 -14.64
CA TRP A 246 -11.22 4.63 -13.74
C TRP A 246 -12.40 3.79 -14.21
N PHE A 247 -12.66 3.77 -15.52
CA PHE A 247 -13.73 2.96 -16.10
C PHE A 247 -13.60 1.48 -15.73
N ASN A 248 -12.40 0.94 -15.75
CA ASN A 248 -12.12 -0.45 -15.39
C ASN A 248 -12.01 -0.65 -13.87
N THR A 249 -11.36 0.29 -13.17
CA THR A 249 -11.14 0.20 -11.74
C THR A 249 -12.44 0.25 -10.93
N ARG A 250 -13.41 1.07 -11.33
CA ARG A 250 -14.70 1.17 -10.61
C ARG A 250 -15.45 -0.17 -10.52
N LYS A 251 -15.40 -0.98 -11.60
CA LYS A 251 -16.01 -2.32 -11.61
C LYS A 251 -15.33 -3.25 -10.58
N LEU A 252 -14.00 -3.18 -10.50
CA LEU A 252 -13.22 -3.94 -9.55
C LEU A 252 -13.42 -3.44 -8.11
N CYS A 253 -13.52 -2.11 -7.89
CA CYS A 253 -13.82 -1.52 -6.59
C CYS A 253 -15.12 -2.07 -5.99
N ILE A 254 -16.21 -2.08 -6.78
CA ILE A 254 -17.51 -2.60 -6.33
C ILE A 254 -17.40 -4.06 -5.91
N SER A 255 -16.75 -4.89 -6.75
CA SER A 255 -16.54 -6.31 -6.45
C SER A 255 -15.71 -6.53 -5.19
N THR A 256 -14.62 -5.75 -5.00
CA THR A 256 -13.73 -5.85 -3.85
C THR A 256 -14.43 -5.42 -2.57
N ILE A 257 -15.16 -4.31 -2.59
CA ILE A 257 -15.94 -3.83 -1.44
C ILE A 257 -17.01 -4.85 -1.07
N GLY A 258 -17.73 -5.39 -2.05
CA GLY A 258 -18.73 -6.45 -1.84
C GLY A 258 -18.12 -7.69 -1.16
N SER A 259 -16.99 -8.17 -1.68
CA SER A 259 -16.29 -9.32 -1.08
C SER A 259 -15.79 -9.03 0.34
N TYR A 260 -15.31 -7.82 0.60
CA TYR A 260 -14.89 -7.42 1.94
C TYR A 260 -16.07 -7.37 2.91
N CYS A 261 -17.19 -6.79 2.50
CA CYS A 261 -18.40 -6.75 3.32
C CYS A 261 -18.87 -8.18 3.67
N ILE A 262 -18.90 -9.09 2.71
CA ILE A 262 -19.30 -10.48 2.95
C ILE A 262 -18.38 -11.16 3.96
N ASN A 263 -17.07 -10.97 3.84
CA ASN A 263 -16.09 -11.69 4.65
C ASN A 263 -15.84 -11.09 6.04
N ASN A 264 -15.99 -9.77 6.20
CA ASN A 264 -15.56 -9.06 7.42
C ASN A 264 -16.70 -8.34 8.16
N PHE A 265 -17.89 -8.19 7.56
CA PHE A 265 -19.00 -7.44 8.16
C PHE A 265 -19.51 -8.11 9.44
N GLY A 266 -19.45 -9.44 9.53
CA GLY A 266 -19.80 -10.19 10.73
C GLY A 266 -18.94 -9.83 11.94
N MET A 267 -17.63 -9.65 11.76
CA MET A 267 -16.73 -9.21 12.84
C MET A 267 -17.01 -7.76 13.27
N PHE A 268 -17.38 -6.90 12.33
CA PHE A 268 -17.72 -5.50 12.63
C PHE A 268 -19.03 -5.39 13.42
N LEU A 269 -20.03 -6.18 13.05
CA LEU A 269 -21.30 -6.29 13.78
C LEU A 269 -21.08 -6.88 15.18
N ALA A 270 -20.27 -7.93 15.31
CA ALA A 270 -19.95 -8.52 16.60
C ALA A 270 -19.32 -7.48 17.56
N GLY A 271 -18.38 -6.65 17.05
CA GLY A 271 -17.76 -5.58 17.84
C GLY A 271 -18.73 -4.48 18.26
N LEU A 272 -19.79 -4.21 17.48
CA LEU A 272 -20.80 -3.20 17.80
C LEU A 272 -21.88 -3.68 18.79
N PHE A 273 -22.19 -4.97 18.79
CA PHE A 273 -23.31 -5.52 19.55
C PHE A 273 -22.89 -6.41 20.74
N LEU A 274 -21.62 -6.82 20.81
CA LEU A 274 -21.10 -7.71 21.85
C LEU A 274 -20.06 -7.04 22.75
N SER A 275 -19.79 -5.75 22.57
CA SER A 275 -18.91 -4.95 23.43
C SER A 275 -19.68 -4.33 24.59
#